data_1694c156ccd1e31d0c810b514b3016e7
#
_entry.id   1694c156ccd1e31d0c810b514b3016e7
#
_cell.length_a   1.000
_cell.length_b   1.000
_cell.length_c   1.000
_cell.angle_alpha   90.00
_cell.angle_beta   90.00
_cell.angle_gamma   90.00
#
_symmetry.space_group_name_H-M   'P 1'
#
loop_
_entity.id
_entity.type
_entity.pdbx_description
1 polymer ?
#
loop_
_entity_poly.entity_id
_entity_poly.type
_entity_poly.pdbx_seq_one_letter_code
_entity_poly.pdbx_strand_id
1 'polypeptide(L)'
;GRRQVGSTIKPFLYALAMENGFSPCDLVPNVQKTYMVAGRAWTPRNASHARYGQMVTLKWGLAQSNNWISAYLMSKLNPNQFVDILHSFGIDNPDIHPSMSLALGPCEASVGEMVSAYTAFVNNGIHISPLFVTRIEDNQGNVIARFQPRMNEVINAESANKMLVLLQAVVNEGTAGRLRYKFGLKNEIGGKTGTTNRNSDAWFIGFTPQLVSGCWVGGDDRDIHFDSTSMGQGATMALPIW
;
A
#
# COMPACT_ATOMS: atom_id res chain seq x y z
N GLY A 1 1.22 -14.60 10.22
CA GLY A 1 2.39 -14.78 9.35
C GLY A 1 2.56 -13.59 8.42
N ARG A 2 3.77 -13.39 7.90
CA ARG A 2 4.08 -12.37 6.88
C ARG A 2 3.88 -12.95 5.49
N ARG A 3 3.43 -12.12 4.57
CA ARG A 3 3.17 -12.46 3.16
C ARG A 3 3.63 -11.34 2.25
N GLN A 4 3.97 -11.66 1.01
CA GLN A 4 4.44 -10.67 0.05
C GLN A 4 3.34 -9.64 -0.24
N VAL A 5 3.67 -8.35 -0.04
CA VAL A 5 2.66 -7.27 -0.04
C VAL A 5 2.27 -6.79 -1.45
N GLY A 6 3.12 -7.01 -2.43
CA GLY A 6 2.88 -6.56 -3.80
C GLY A 6 2.53 -5.07 -3.87
N SER A 7 1.56 -4.72 -4.69
CA SER A 7 1.19 -3.32 -4.94
C SER A 7 0.58 -2.57 -3.74
N THR A 8 0.32 -3.23 -2.60
CA THR A 8 -0.10 -2.50 -1.38
C THR A 8 1.04 -1.69 -0.75
N ILE A 9 2.28 -1.90 -1.17
CA ILE A 9 3.44 -1.08 -0.77
C ILE A 9 3.46 0.31 -1.45
N LYS A 10 2.86 0.43 -2.63
CA LYS A 10 2.95 1.65 -3.45
C LYS A 10 2.53 2.93 -2.74
N PRO A 11 1.47 2.96 -1.90
CA PRO A 11 1.12 4.17 -1.16
C PRO A 11 2.25 4.74 -0.32
N PHE A 12 3.11 3.92 0.25
CA PHE A 12 4.27 4.41 1.03
C PHE A 12 5.34 5.05 0.15
N LEU A 13 5.54 4.52 -1.05
CA LEU A 13 6.43 5.15 -2.05
C LEU A 13 5.87 6.50 -2.51
N TYR A 14 4.57 6.58 -2.76
CA TYR A 14 3.90 7.83 -3.11
C TYR A 14 3.93 8.82 -1.94
N ALA A 15 3.78 8.36 -0.70
CA ALA A 15 3.92 9.19 0.49
C ALA A 15 5.33 9.81 0.57
N LEU A 16 6.38 9.00 0.35
CA LEU A 16 7.75 9.51 0.26
C LEU A 16 7.89 10.55 -0.87
N ALA A 17 7.24 10.33 -2.02
CA ALA A 17 7.23 11.31 -3.10
C ALA A 17 6.54 12.61 -2.68
N MET A 18 5.39 12.56 -2.00
CA MET A 18 4.69 13.75 -1.49
C MET A 18 5.55 14.52 -0.50
N GLU A 19 6.27 13.84 0.40
CA GLU A 19 7.23 14.46 1.33
C GLU A 19 8.40 15.14 0.59
N ASN A 20 8.75 14.66 -0.60
CA ASN A 20 9.79 15.22 -1.46
C ASN A 20 9.25 16.26 -2.48
N GLY A 21 8.07 16.82 -2.25
CA GLY A 21 7.53 17.95 -3.02
C GLY A 21 6.72 17.54 -4.26
N PHE A 22 6.45 16.25 -4.49
CA PHE A 22 5.55 15.84 -5.55
C PHE A 22 4.09 16.13 -5.19
N SER A 23 3.24 16.17 -6.22
CA SER A 23 1.81 16.41 -6.14
C SER A 23 1.03 15.31 -6.86
N PRO A 24 -0.20 14.99 -6.42
CA PRO A 24 -1.09 14.08 -7.16
C PRO A 24 -1.31 14.46 -8.63
N CYS A 25 -1.21 15.76 -8.95
CA CYS A 25 -1.42 16.30 -10.29
C CYS A 25 -0.15 16.30 -11.17
N ASP A 26 1.01 15.99 -10.62
CA ASP A 26 2.25 16.00 -11.39
C ASP A 26 2.18 15.00 -12.54
N LEU A 27 2.59 15.48 -13.72
CA LEU A 27 2.62 14.69 -14.93
C LEU A 27 3.95 13.93 -15.04
N VAL A 28 3.85 12.64 -15.27
CA VAL A 28 5.00 11.74 -15.43
C VAL A 28 4.82 10.87 -16.68
N PRO A 29 5.91 10.46 -17.33
CA PRO A 29 5.83 9.65 -18.55
C PRO A 29 5.40 8.21 -18.21
N ASN A 30 4.35 7.73 -18.87
CA ASN A 30 3.90 6.34 -18.78
C ASN A 30 4.62 5.49 -19.84
N VAL A 31 5.91 5.25 -19.64
CA VAL A 31 6.77 4.48 -20.55
C VAL A 31 7.53 3.39 -19.81
N GLN A 32 7.73 2.28 -20.50
CA GLN A 32 8.56 1.20 -19.98
C GLN A 32 10.04 1.62 -20.04
N LYS A 33 10.74 1.44 -18.92
CA LYS A 33 12.18 1.69 -18.82
C LYS A 33 12.87 0.50 -18.17
N THR A 34 14.12 0.26 -18.57
CA THR A 34 15.02 -0.70 -17.94
C THR A 34 15.89 0.01 -16.93
N TYR A 35 16.00 -0.56 -15.74
CA TYR A 35 16.83 -0.07 -14.64
C TYR A 35 17.88 -1.12 -14.30
N MET A 36 18.97 -0.69 -13.65
CA MET A 36 19.97 -1.62 -13.13
C MET A 36 19.65 -1.92 -11.66
N VAL A 37 19.49 -3.21 -11.33
CA VAL A 37 19.23 -3.69 -9.96
C VAL A 37 20.29 -4.76 -9.64
N ALA A 38 21.13 -4.47 -8.65
CA ALA A 38 22.24 -5.36 -8.26
C ALA A 38 23.09 -5.84 -9.46
N GLY A 39 23.43 -4.93 -10.37
CA GLY A 39 24.22 -5.22 -11.56
C GLY A 39 23.49 -5.95 -12.69
N ARG A 40 22.18 -6.17 -12.56
CA ARG A 40 21.35 -6.82 -13.59
C ARG A 40 20.30 -5.86 -14.15
N ALA A 41 20.01 -5.98 -15.44
CA ALA A 41 18.94 -5.22 -16.08
C ALA A 41 17.57 -5.69 -15.56
N TRP A 42 16.77 -4.76 -15.08
CA TRP A 42 15.40 -5.01 -14.59
C TRP A 42 14.42 -4.10 -15.33
N THR A 43 13.42 -4.71 -15.94
CA THR A 43 12.37 -4.02 -16.69
C THR A 43 11.02 -4.39 -16.09
N PRO A 44 10.35 -3.46 -15.37
CA PRO A 44 9.04 -3.73 -14.80
C PRO A 44 8.00 -3.96 -15.91
N ARG A 45 7.04 -4.85 -15.64
CA ARG A 45 5.91 -5.12 -16.52
C ARG A 45 4.64 -4.54 -15.91
N ASN A 46 3.74 -4.02 -16.75
CA ASN A 46 2.39 -3.64 -16.35
C ASN A 46 1.38 -4.72 -16.71
N ALA A 47 0.28 -4.79 -15.95
CA ALA A 47 -0.88 -5.60 -16.30
C ALA A 47 -1.69 -5.01 -17.48
N SER A 48 -1.58 -3.70 -17.70
CA SER A 48 -2.29 -2.97 -18.75
C SER A 48 -1.32 -2.04 -19.49
N HIS A 49 -1.55 -1.82 -20.77
CA HIS A 49 -0.84 -0.86 -21.63
C HIS A 49 -1.65 0.41 -21.85
N ALA A 50 -2.69 0.66 -21.04
CA ALA A 50 -3.49 1.87 -21.12
C ALA A 50 -2.62 3.13 -21.04
N ARG A 51 -2.87 4.09 -21.90
CA ARG A 51 -2.14 5.37 -21.99
C ARG A 51 -0.63 5.23 -22.16
N TYR A 52 -0.16 4.14 -22.77
CA TYR A 52 1.26 3.96 -23.08
C TYR A 52 1.80 5.14 -23.90
N GLY A 53 3.01 5.61 -23.53
CA GLY A 53 3.66 6.75 -24.20
C GLY A 53 3.10 8.13 -23.85
N GLN A 54 2.05 8.22 -23.04
CA GLN A 54 1.44 9.49 -22.66
C GLN A 54 2.03 10.01 -21.34
N MET A 55 1.92 11.33 -21.16
CA MET A 55 2.08 11.94 -19.83
C MET A 55 0.79 11.71 -19.04
N VAL A 56 0.93 11.21 -17.82
CA VAL A 56 -0.20 10.89 -16.92
C VAL A 56 0.07 11.45 -15.54
N THR A 57 -0.99 11.73 -14.77
CA THR A 57 -0.84 12.21 -13.40
C THR A 57 -0.39 11.11 -12.46
N LEU A 58 0.29 11.45 -11.38
CA LEU A 58 0.60 10.51 -10.29
C LEU A 58 -0.68 9.90 -9.71
N LYS A 59 -1.77 10.68 -9.62
CA LYS A 59 -3.09 10.19 -9.20
C LYS A 59 -3.55 9.03 -10.08
N TRP A 60 -3.49 9.18 -11.40
CA TRP A 60 -3.82 8.10 -12.33
C TRP A 60 -2.89 6.89 -12.15
N GLY A 61 -1.59 7.14 -11.98
CA GLY A 61 -0.59 6.09 -11.79
C GLY A 61 -0.88 5.18 -10.60
N LEU A 62 -1.24 5.76 -9.44
CA LEU A 62 -1.61 4.98 -8.26
C LEU A 62 -3.00 4.32 -8.43
N ALA A 63 -3.98 5.04 -8.97
CA ALA A 63 -5.33 4.53 -9.21
C ALA A 63 -5.31 3.27 -10.08
N GLN A 64 -4.52 3.26 -11.15
CA GLN A 64 -4.33 2.11 -12.03
C GLN A 64 -3.28 1.11 -11.54
N SER A 65 -2.66 1.36 -10.39
CA SER A 65 -1.58 0.52 -9.85
C SER A 65 -0.44 0.29 -10.85
N ASN A 66 -0.08 1.33 -11.62
CA ASN A 66 0.88 1.28 -12.70
C ASN A 66 2.30 1.03 -12.18
N ASN A 67 2.97 0.00 -12.70
CA ASN A 67 4.32 -0.38 -12.25
C ASN A 67 5.41 0.52 -12.82
N TRP A 68 5.24 1.03 -14.04
CA TRP A 68 6.22 1.91 -14.67
C TRP A 68 6.32 3.25 -13.95
N ILE A 69 5.16 3.81 -13.51
CA ILE A 69 5.12 5.03 -12.71
C ILE A 69 5.77 4.82 -11.34
N SER A 70 5.49 3.67 -10.70
CA SER A 70 6.13 3.34 -9.41
C SER A 70 7.65 3.20 -9.55
N ALA A 71 8.15 2.53 -10.60
CA ALA A 71 9.57 2.45 -10.89
C ALA A 71 10.19 3.81 -11.24
N TYR A 72 9.45 4.66 -11.97
CA TYR A 72 9.87 6.03 -12.25
C TYR A 72 10.02 6.83 -10.95
N LEU A 73 9.03 6.79 -10.05
CA LEU A 73 9.13 7.46 -8.75
C LEU A 73 10.34 6.96 -7.96
N MET A 74 10.52 5.65 -7.84
CA MET A 74 11.68 5.08 -7.15
C MET A 74 12.99 5.56 -7.75
N SER A 75 13.07 5.76 -9.07
CA SER A 75 14.27 6.30 -9.74
C SER A 75 14.56 7.77 -9.41
N LYS A 76 13.59 8.49 -8.86
CA LYS A 76 13.70 9.90 -8.43
C LYS A 76 13.91 10.04 -6.92
N LEU A 77 13.75 8.95 -6.19
CA LEU A 77 13.81 8.88 -4.73
C LEU A 77 14.98 7.97 -4.31
N ASN A 78 15.30 8.01 -3.04
CA ASN A 78 16.36 7.16 -2.49
C ASN A 78 15.75 5.86 -1.93
N PRO A 79 16.15 4.66 -2.44
CA PRO A 79 15.66 3.39 -1.91
C PRO A 79 15.93 3.16 -0.41
N ASN A 80 17.00 3.73 0.16
CA ASN A 80 17.24 3.65 1.61
C ASN A 80 16.20 4.45 2.38
N GLN A 81 15.90 5.69 1.95
CA GLN A 81 14.82 6.48 2.55
C GLN A 81 13.46 5.79 2.43
N PHE A 82 13.25 5.00 1.37
CA PHE A 82 12.01 4.22 1.23
C PHE A 82 11.96 3.08 2.26
N VAL A 83 13.06 2.40 2.56
CA VAL A 83 13.12 1.43 3.66
C VAL A 83 12.87 2.11 5.01
N ASP A 84 13.52 3.26 5.25
CA ASP A 84 13.36 4.01 6.50
C ASP A 84 11.90 4.43 6.74
N ILE A 85 11.22 4.92 5.69
CA ILE A 85 9.81 5.30 5.82
C ILE A 85 8.91 4.09 6.06
N LEU A 86 9.15 2.94 5.44
CA LEU A 86 8.42 1.71 5.71
C LEU A 86 8.51 1.29 7.18
N HIS A 87 9.73 1.34 7.74
CA HIS A 87 9.93 1.06 9.17
C HIS A 87 9.23 2.09 10.07
N SER A 88 9.27 3.37 9.71
CA SER A 88 8.58 4.41 10.48
C SER A 88 7.06 4.20 10.52
N PHE A 89 6.47 3.68 9.44
CA PHE A 89 5.06 3.29 9.38
C PHE A 89 4.73 1.98 10.15
N GLY A 90 5.75 1.34 10.76
CA GLY A 90 5.57 0.12 11.55
C GLY A 90 5.60 -1.18 10.75
N ILE A 91 6.10 -1.17 9.50
CA ILE A 91 6.39 -2.39 8.74
C ILE A 91 7.79 -2.85 9.14
N ASP A 92 7.85 -3.63 10.21
CA ASP A 92 9.08 -3.90 10.95
C ASP A 92 9.70 -5.25 10.57
N ASN A 93 9.89 -5.46 9.27
CA ASN A 93 10.57 -6.64 8.74
C ASN A 93 12.04 -6.30 8.42
N PRO A 94 13.03 -6.89 9.13
CA PRO A 94 14.45 -6.61 8.91
C PRO A 94 14.96 -7.09 7.54
N ASP A 95 14.24 -7.96 6.85
CA ASP A 95 14.61 -8.48 5.52
C ASP A 95 14.20 -7.54 4.37
N ILE A 96 13.71 -6.34 4.68
CA ILE A 96 13.43 -5.32 3.67
C ILE A 96 14.73 -4.62 3.29
N HIS A 97 15.20 -4.89 2.08
CA HIS A 97 16.44 -4.30 1.57
C HIS A 97 16.19 -3.24 0.49
N PRO A 98 16.98 -2.15 0.50
CA PRO A 98 16.82 -1.07 -0.47
C PRO A 98 17.14 -1.55 -1.88
N SER A 99 16.19 -1.40 -2.79
CA SER A 99 16.36 -1.70 -4.22
C SER A 99 15.31 -0.99 -5.07
N MET A 100 15.60 -0.81 -6.35
CA MET A 100 14.62 -0.28 -7.31
C MET A 100 13.34 -1.13 -7.39
N SER A 101 13.48 -2.46 -7.30
CA SER A 101 12.36 -3.39 -7.37
C SER A 101 11.45 -3.34 -6.14
N LEU A 102 11.92 -2.77 -5.01
CA LEU A 102 11.10 -2.60 -3.81
C LEU A 102 9.85 -1.74 -4.08
N ALA A 103 9.88 -0.88 -5.10
CA ALA A 103 8.71 -0.13 -5.59
C ALA A 103 7.49 -0.99 -5.92
N LEU A 104 7.67 -2.29 -6.16
CA LEU A 104 6.61 -3.23 -6.55
C LEU A 104 6.26 -4.24 -5.44
N GLY A 105 6.84 -4.11 -4.26
CA GLY A 105 6.51 -4.89 -3.07
C GLY A 105 6.94 -6.36 -3.08
N PRO A 106 8.20 -6.68 -3.38
CA PRO A 106 8.72 -8.04 -3.21
C PRO A 106 8.95 -8.40 -1.73
N CYS A 107 8.80 -7.46 -0.82
CA CYS A 107 8.94 -7.67 0.62
C CYS A 107 7.68 -8.25 1.27
N GLU A 108 7.82 -8.72 2.49
CA GLU A 108 6.74 -9.36 3.25
C GLU A 108 6.36 -8.53 4.48
N ALA A 109 5.04 -8.49 4.74
CA ALA A 109 4.47 -7.96 5.97
C ALA A 109 3.23 -8.76 6.37
N SER A 110 2.83 -8.66 7.62
CA SER A 110 1.57 -9.22 8.11
C SER A 110 0.39 -8.28 7.79
N VAL A 111 -0.82 -8.82 7.80
CA VAL A 111 -2.05 -8.01 7.66
C VAL A 111 -2.10 -6.94 8.76
N GLY A 112 -1.74 -7.29 9.99
CA GLY A 112 -1.72 -6.35 11.12
C GLY A 112 -0.74 -5.20 10.92
N GLU A 113 0.49 -5.47 10.45
CA GLU A 113 1.48 -4.42 10.12
C GLU A 113 0.95 -3.49 9.03
N MET A 114 0.37 -4.06 7.95
CA MET A 114 -0.14 -3.27 6.83
C MET A 114 -1.36 -2.42 7.22
N VAL A 115 -2.31 -2.97 7.98
CA VAL A 115 -3.48 -2.21 8.47
C VAL A 115 -3.03 -1.08 9.40
N SER A 116 -2.13 -1.38 10.34
CA SER A 116 -1.55 -0.39 11.25
C SER A 116 -0.87 0.75 10.48
N ALA A 117 -0.03 0.41 9.48
CA ALA A 117 0.66 1.40 8.67
C ALA A 117 -0.30 2.34 7.91
N TYR A 118 -1.39 1.80 7.35
CA TYR A 118 -2.39 2.59 6.63
C TYR A 118 -3.17 3.56 7.52
N THR A 119 -3.23 3.33 8.85
CA THR A 119 -3.87 4.28 9.77
C THR A 119 -3.25 5.67 9.71
N ALA A 120 -1.95 5.78 9.43
CA ALA A 120 -1.28 7.06 9.35
C ALA A 120 -1.83 7.96 8.22
N PHE A 121 -2.31 7.39 7.11
CA PHE A 121 -2.91 8.17 6.03
C PHE A 121 -4.22 8.85 6.43
N VAL A 122 -5.02 8.22 7.31
CA VAL A 122 -6.29 8.77 7.79
C VAL A 122 -6.17 9.53 9.10
N ASN A 123 -4.98 9.54 9.69
CA ASN A 123 -4.69 10.18 10.97
C ASN A 123 -3.65 11.30 10.82
N ASN A 124 -3.77 12.13 9.79
CA ASN A 124 -2.92 13.29 9.52
C ASN A 124 -1.40 12.97 9.50
N GLY A 125 -1.02 11.77 9.09
CA GLY A 125 0.37 11.34 9.02
C GLY A 125 0.94 10.80 10.33
N ILE A 126 0.10 10.59 11.34
CA ILE A 126 0.51 10.05 12.64
C ILE A 126 0.21 8.56 12.67
N HIS A 127 1.25 7.74 12.77
CA HIS A 127 1.14 6.31 13.00
C HIS A 127 0.92 6.03 14.49
N ILE A 128 -0.04 5.17 14.79
CA ILE A 128 -0.36 4.71 16.14
C ILE A 128 -0.12 3.19 16.19
N SER A 129 0.80 2.76 17.06
CA SER A 129 1.07 1.33 17.23
C SER A 129 -0.18 0.59 17.74
N PRO A 130 -0.47 -0.61 17.21
CA PRO A 130 -1.60 -1.41 17.70
C PRO A 130 -1.55 -1.66 19.20
N LEU A 131 -2.66 -1.49 19.88
CA LEU A 131 -2.81 -1.74 21.31
C LEU A 131 -3.89 -2.80 21.54
N PHE A 132 -3.48 -3.97 22.03
CA PHE A 132 -4.37 -5.10 22.30
C PHE A 132 -4.83 -5.18 23.76
N VAL A 133 -4.05 -4.59 24.68
CA VAL A 133 -4.33 -4.56 26.12
C VAL A 133 -4.26 -3.11 26.57
N THR A 134 -5.36 -2.55 27.03
CA THR A 134 -5.42 -1.17 27.52
C THR A 134 -5.11 -1.08 29.00
N ARG A 135 -5.50 -2.09 29.80
CA ARG A 135 -5.25 -2.17 31.24
C ARG A 135 -5.30 -3.60 31.75
N ILE A 136 -4.68 -3.81 32.89
CA ILE A 136 -4.77 -5.04 33.69
C ILE A 136 -5.39 -4.65 35.02
N GLU A 137 -6.37 -5.40 35.49
CA GLU A 137 -7.06 -5.20 36.78
C GLU A 137 -6.95 -6.47 37.63
N ASP A 138 -6.97 -6.30 38.95
CA ASP A 138 -7.13 -7.41 39.88
C ASP A 138 -8.60 -7.89 39.94
N ASN A 139 -8.85 -8.93 40.74
CA ASN A 139 -10.20 -9.47 40.91
C ASN A 139 -11.16 -8.56 41.68
N GLN A 140 -10.66 -7.45 42.24
CA GLN A 140 -11.43 -6.41 42.95
C GLN A 140 -11.69 -5.18 42.07
N GLY A 141 -11.17 -5.15 40.81
CA GLY A 141 -11.30 -4.05 39.86
C GLY A 141 -10.25 -2.94 40.04
N ASN A 142 -9.22 -3.16 40.87
CA ASN A 142 -8.13 -2.20 40.99
C ASN A 142 -7.20 -2.31 39.80
N VAL A 143 -6.86 -1.16 39.18
CA VAL A 143 -5.96 -1.13 38.05
C VAL A 143 -4.52 -1.39 38.49
N ILE A 144 -3.95 -2.51 38.02
CA ILE A 144 -2.55 -2.89 38.25
C ILE A 144 -1.63 -2.19 37.26
N ALA A 145 -2.02 -2.12 35.97
CA ALA A 145 -1.24 -1.50 34.91
C ALA A 145 -2.14 -0.87 33.86
N ARG A 146 -1.67 0.24 33.24
CA ARG A 146 -2.26 0.87 32.08
C ARG A 146 -1.24 0.94 30.95
N PHE A 147 -1.71 0.75 29.71
CA PHE A 147 -0.87 0.81 28.51
C PHE A 147 -1.37 1.93 27.61
N GLN A 148 -0.44 2.63 26.98
CA GLN A 148 -0.70 3.67 25.99
C GLN A 148 -0.08 3.28 24.66
N PRO A 149 -0.74 3.51 23.54
CA PRO A 149 -0.13 3.27 22.23
C PRO A 149 1.02 4.25 22.00
N ARG A 150 2.05 3.80 21.29
CA ARG A 150 3.09 4.71 20.79
C ARG A 150 2.56 5.45 19.57
N MET A 151 2.87 6.74 19.50
CA MET A 151 2.44 7.61 18.40
C MET A 151 3.68 8.31 17.85
N ASN A 152 3.80 8.35 16.52
CA ASN A 152 4.86 9.09 15.83
C ASN A 152 4.35 9.65 14.51
N GLU A 153 4.76 10.88 14.20
CA GLU A 153 4.54 11.48 12.88
C GLU A 153 5.49 10.82 11.88
N VAL A 154 4.92 10.22 10.82
CA VAL A 154 5.68 9.49 9.80
C VAL A 154 5.71 10.25 8.47
N ILE A 155 4.70 11.06 8.22
CA ILE A 155 4.61 12.06 7.15
C ILE A 155 3.87 13.28 7.69
N ASN A 156 4.08 14.44 7.08
CA ASN A 156 3.34 15.64 7.49
C ASN A 156 1.86 15.57 7.07
N ALA A 157 1.01 16.40 7.69
CA ALA A 157 -0.43 16.43 7.44
C ALA A 157 -0.78 16.77 5.99
N GLU A 158 0.01 17.63 5.31
CA GLU A 158 -0.20 17.97 3.90
C GLU A 158 -0.01 16.75 3.01
N SER A 159 1.08 16.01 3.21
CA SER A 159 1.36 14.76 2.49
C SER A 159 0.29 13.70 2.77
N ALA A 160 -0.18 13.57 4.02
CA ALA A 160 -1.27 12.68 4.37
C ALA A 160 -2.56 13.04 3.60
N ASN A 161 -2.92 14.31 3.52
CA ASN A 161 -4.08 14.77 2.75
C ASN A 161 -3.93 14.50 1.24
N LYS A 162 -2.73 14.69 0.67
CA LYS A 162 -2.44 14.30 -0.72
C LYS A 162 -2.63 12.79 -0.91
N MET A 163 -2.20 11.98 0.06
CA MET A 163 -2.39 10.52 0.02
C MET A 163 -3.85 10.11 0.10
N LEU A 164 -4.71 10.80 0.85
CA LEU A 164 -6.16 10.55 0.85
C LEU A 164 -6.76 10.74 -0.55
N VAL A 165 -6.40 11.81 -1.25
CA VAL A 165 -6.84 12.05 -2.64
C VAL A 165 -6.40 10.90 -3.56
N LEU A 166 -5.16 10.45 -3.42
CA LEU A 166 -4.60 9.35 -4.22
C LEU A 166 -5.31 8.02 -3.94
N LEU A 167 -5.55 7.69 -2.67
CA LEU A 167 -6.16 6.42 -2.26
C LEU A 167 -7.67 6.37 -2.54
N GLN A 168 -8.37 7.50 -2.48
CA GLN A 168 -9.75 7.62 -2.94
C GLN A 168 -9.87 7.44 -4.45
N ALA A 169 -8.89 7.92 -5.24
CA ALA A 169 -8.86 7.71 -6.69
C ALA A 169 -8.76 6.21 -7.07
N VAL A 170 -8.08 5.39 -6.26
CA VAL A 170 -8.04 3.93 -6.46
C VAL A 170 -9.44 3.33 -6.44
N VAL A 171 -10.31 3.84 -5.58
CA VAL A 171 -11.71 3.38 -5.42
C VAL A 171 -12.64 4.01 -6.45
N ASN A 172 -12.47 5.29 -6.75
CA ASN A 172 -13.41 6.02 -7.60
C ASN A 172 -13.15 5.81 -9.10
N GLU A 173 -11.89 5.64 -9.50
CA GLU A 173 -11.48 5.60 -10.91
C GLU A 173 -10.40 4.54 -11.19
N GLY A 174 -10.12 3.64 -10.25
CA GLY A 174 -9.02 2.70 -10.31
C GLY A 174 -9.37 1.24 -10.05
N THR A 175 -8.37 0.49 -9.61
CA THR A 175 -8.43 -0.97 -9.44
C THR A 175 -9.43 -1.46 -8.39
N ALA A 176 -9.85 -0.60 -7.46
CA ALA A 176 -10.88 -0.91 -6.46
C ALA A 176 -12.28 -0.39 -6.84
N GLY A 177 -12.50 0.01 -8.08
CA GLY A 177 -13.77 0.54 -8.58
C GLY A 177 -14.97 -0.40 -8.37
N ARG A 178 -14.75 -1.70 -8.18
CA ARG A 178 -15.80 -2.68 -7.84
C ARG A 178 -16.62 -2.28 -6.61
N LEU A 179 -16.01 -1.58 -5.64
CA LEU A 179 -16.74 -1.04 -4.48
C LEU A 179 -17.88 -0.12 -4.92
N ARG A 180 -17.70 0.61 -6.03
CA ARG A 180 -18.72 1.50 -6.60
C ARG A 180 -19.70 0.76 -7.48
N TYR A 181 -19.24 0.16 -8.59
CA TYR A 181 -20.14 -0.37 -9.62
C TYR A 181 -20.73 -1.75 -9.30
N LYS A 182 -20.04 -2.59 -8.50
CA LYS A 182 -20.52 -3.94 -8.15
C LYS A 182 -21.23 -3.97 -6.80
N PHE A 183 -20.66 -3.30 -5.79
CA PHE A 183 -21.18 -3.34 -4.42
C PHE A 183 -22.03 -2.11 -4.06
N GLY A 184 -22.10 -1.10 -4.92
CA GLY A 184 -22.96 0.07 -4.77
C GLY A 184 -22.60 0.99 -3.60
N LEU A 185 -21.42 0.86 -3.02
CA LEU A 185 -20.98 1.68 -1.88
C LEU A 185 -20.73 3.12 -2.33
N LYS A 186 -21.36 4.09 -1.68
CA LYS A 186 -21.31 5.52 -2.04
C LYS A 186 -20.55 6.39 -1.04
N ASN A 187 -20.27 5.85 0.15
CA ASN A 187 -19.56 6.56 1.22
C ASN A 187 -18.10 6.86 0.84
N GLU A 188 -17.44 7.69 1.64
CA GLU A 188 -16.03 7.99 1.48
C GLU A 188 -15.20 6.76 1.80
N ILE A 189 -14.51 6.24 0.78
CA ILE A 189 -13.63 5.08 0.87
C ILE A 189 -12.35 5.37 0.10
N GLY A 190 -11.23 5.10 0.74
CA GLY A 190 -9.93 5.00 0.08
C GLY A 190 -9.33 3.61 0.30
N GLY A 191 -8.36 3.24 -0.50
CA GLY A 191 -7.71 1.94 -0.32
C GLY A 191 -6.75 1.57 -1.44
N LYS A 192 -6.21 0.38 -1.35
CA LYS A 192 -5.27 -0.16 -2.34
C LYS A 192 -5.42 -1.66 -2.49
N THR A 193 -5.48 -2.12 -3.73
CA THR A 193 -5.38 -3.52 -4.10
C THR A 193 -3.93 -3.97 -4.21
N GLY A 194 -3.65 -5.21 -3.87
CA GLY A 194 -2.37 -5.86 -4.10
C GLY A 194 -2.56 -7.21 -4.77
N THR A 195 -1.66 -7.53 -5.67
CA THR A 195 -1.55 -8.83 -6.32
C THR A 195 -0.08 -9.10 -6.53
N THR A 196 0.39 -10.27 -6.16
CA THR A 196 1.78 -10.68 -6.38
C THR A 196 1.92 -11.51 -7.65
N ASN A 197 3.15 -11.77 -8.05
CA ASN A 197 3.45 -12.62 -9.20
C ASN A 197 2.77 -13.98 -9.04
N ARG A 198 2.30 -14.56 -10.16
CA ARG A 198 1.57 -15.83 -10.21
C ARG A 198 0.22 -15.80 -9.47
N ASN A 199 -0.27 -14.63 -9.03
CA ASN A 199 -1.52 -14.48 -8.25
C ASN A 199 -1.50 -15.26 -6.91
N SER A 200 -0.32 -15.41 -6.29
CA SER A 200 -0.17 -16.17 -5.04
C SER A 200 -0.69 -15.42 -3.82
N ASP A 201 -0.68 -14.08 -3.86
CA ASP A 201 -1.17 -13.22 -2.78
C ASP A 201 -2.12 -12.18 -3.34
N ALA A 202 -3.30 -12.12 -2.78
CA ALA A 202 -4.33 -11.15 -3.09
C ALA A 202 -4.60 -10.28 -1.85
N TRP A 203 -4.43 -8.97 -1.99
CA TRP A 203 -4.58 -8.00 -0.90
C TRP A 203 -5.60 -6.94 -1.22
N PHE A 204 -6.32 -6.52 -0.22
CA PHE A 204 -7.01 -5.24 -0.22
C PHE A 204 -6.92 -4.61 1.18
N ILE A 205 -6.45 -3.37 1.23
CA ILE A 205 -6.46 -2.55 2.45
C ILE A 205 -7.23 -1.31 2.12
N GLY A 206 -8.24 -1.02 2.92
CA GLY A 206 -9.12 0.09 2.70
C GLY A 206 -9.54 0.75 3.99
N PHE A 207 -10.07 1.94 3.86
CA PHE A 207 -10.53 2.74 4.98
C PHE A 207 -11.77 3.57 4.65
N THR A 208 -12.52 3.84 5.68
CA THR A 208 -13.54 4.88 5.78
C THR A 208 -13.05 5.94 6.77
N PRO A 209 -13.79 7.05 7.00
CA PRO A 209 -13.39 8.02 8.02
C PRO A 209 -13.26 7.45 9.45
N GLN A 210 -13.89 6.29 9.74
CA GLN A 210 -13.92 5.72 11.09
C GLN A 210 -13.15 4.40 11.24
N LEU A 211 -12.78 3.74 10.14
CA LEU A 211 -12.25 2.38 10.19
C LEU A 211 -11.17 2.17 9.12
N VAL A 212 -10.08 1.54 9.50
CA VAL A 212 -9.10 0.94 8.58
C VAL A 212 -9.15 -0.57 8.76
N SER A 213 -9.30 -1.30 7.67
CA SER A 213 -9.26 -2.76 7.68
C SER A 213 -8.49 -3.31 6.48
N GLY A 214 -8.09 -4.57 6.57
CA GLY A 214 -7.34 -5.22 5.51
C GLY A 214 -7.68 -6.69 5.41
N CYS A 215 -7.62 -7.20 4.19
CA CYS A 215 -7.81 -8.59 3.88
C CYS A 215 -6.68 -9.11 3.00
N TRP A 216 -6.19 -10.29 3.33
CA TRP A 216 -5.30 -11.08 2.51
C TRP A 216 -5.95 -12.44 2.21
N VAL A 217 -5.81 -12.88 0.97
CA VAL A 217 -6.24 -14.19 0.51
C VAL A 217 -5.10 -14.83 -0.27
N GLY A 218 -4.79 -16.08 0.06
CA GLY A 218 -3.75 -16.86 -0.58
C GLY A 218 -3.68 -18.28 -0.04
N GLY A 219 -2.88 -19.12 -0.66
CA GLY A 219 -2.57 -20.45 -0.16
C GLY A 219 -1.50 -20.44 0.94
N ASP A 220 -1.39 -21.53 1.69
CA ASP A 220 -0.29 -21.71 2.67
C ASP A 220 1.06 -21.73 1.97
N ASP A 221 1.13 -22.35 0.79
CA ASP A 221 2.28 -22.31 -0.11
C ASP A 221 1.98 -21.40 -1.30
N ARG A 222 3.03 -20.67 -1.78
CA ARG A 222 2.93 -19.77 -2.93
C ARG A 222 2.70 -20.50 -4.25
N ASP A 223 2.95 -21.79 -4.32
CA ASP A 223 2.63 -22.62 -5.47
C ASP A 223 1.13 -22.95 -5.57
N ILE A 224 0.36 -22.69 -4.51
CA ILE A 224 -1.10 -22.73 -4.52
C ILE A 224 -1.63 -21.37 -4.96
N HIS A 225 -1.96 -21.23 -6.24
CA HIS A 225 -2.37 -19.96 -6.84
C HIS A 225 -3.37 -20.15 -7.99
N PHE A 226 -4.05 -19.06 -8.37
CA PHE A 226 -4.86 -19.04 -9.58
C PHE A 226 -4.01 -18.77 -10.83
N ASP A 227 -4.31 -19.45 -11.91
CA ASP A 227 -3.60 -19.28 -13.19
C ASP A 227 -3.88 -17.93 -13.86
N SER A 228 -5.04 -17.32 -13.57
CA SER A 228 -5.42 -16.06 -14.18
C SER A 228 -5.52 -14.92 -13.16
N THR A 229 -5.05 -13.74 -13.54
CA THR A 229 -5.19 -12.51 -12.74
C THR A 229 -6.66 -12.14 -12.50
N SER A 230 -7.56 -12.42 -13.45
CA SER A 230 -8.99 -12.15 -13.29
C SER A 230 -9.61 -12.91 -12.13
N MET A 231 -9.08 -14.07 -11.78
CA MET A 231 -9.52 -14.89 -10.65
C MET A 231 -8.75 -14.58 -9.37
N GLY A 232 -7.40 -14.46 -9.44
CA GLY A 232 -6.51 -14.40 -8.29
C GLY A 232 -6.07 -13.00 -7.86
N GLN A 233 -6.56 -11.93 -8.47
CA GLN A 233 -6.17 -10.58 -8.07
C GLN A 233 -6.86 -10.08 -6.80
N GLY A 234 -6.25 -9.12 -6.11
CA GLY A 234 -6.78 -8.53 -4.89
C GLY A 234 -8.18 -7.94 -5.04
N ALA A 235 -8.48 -7.32 -6.19
CA ALA A 235 -9.81 -6.79 -6.51
C ALA A 235 -10.90 -7.86 -6.62
N THR A 236 -10.54 -9.12 -6.84
CA THR A 236 -11.48 -10.23 -7.00
C THR A 236 -11.58 -11.08 -5.75
N MET A 237 -10.47 -11.30 -5.06
CA MET A 237 -10.39 -12.21 -3.91
C MET A 237 -10.50 -11.50 -2.55
N ALA A 238 -9.69 -10.48 -2.32
CA ALA A 238 -9.60 -9.83 -1.00
C ALA A 238 -10.62 -8.69 -0.83
N LEU A 239 -10.82 -7.86 -1.86
CA LEU A 239 -11.73 -6.71 -1.80
C LEU A 239 -13.19 -7.10 -1.49
N PRO A 240 -13.78 -8.20 -2.01
CA PRO A 240 -15.14 -8.59 -1.66
C PRO A 240 -15.33 -9.03 -0.20
N ILE A 241 -14.25 -9.42 0.48
CA ILE A 241 -14.27 -9.81 1.89
C ILE A 241 -14.20 -8.57 2.78
N TRP A 242 -13.45 -7.58 2.34
CA TRP A 242 -13.33 -6.28 3.00
C TRP A 242 -14.66 -5.54 3.07
#